data_4f0b57a79f7b01d480cfc18bbe3f2234
#
_entry.id   4f0b57a79f7b01d480cfc18bbe3f2234
#
_cell.length_a   1.000
_cell.length_b   1.000
_cell.length_c   1.000
_cell.angle_alpha   90.00
_cell.angle_beta   90.00
_cell.angle_gamma   90.00
#
_symmetry.space_group_name_H-M   'P 1'
#
loop_
_entity.id
_entity.type
_entity.pdbx_description
1 polymer ?
#
loop_
_entity_poly.entity_id
_entity_poly.type
_entity_poly.pdbx_seq_one_letter_code
_entity_poly.pdbx_strand_id
1 'polypeptide(L)'
;DELAELLGIDDAEERERSRRRWRAQLAEAQEALDILTGSAPQDLEDDLDPEILMAYDLIDAGQLAERQHVRNRQTTAERAAGDRSWTYGHVIIDEAQELSEMAWRMVMRRIPNRWVTVVGDVAQTGDPAGASSWQRMLEPYVAQRWKLTELTVNYRTPAEIMAVAADVLAAIDPEATIPRSVRESGFAPRAVQVTAGGSLAAVTELVDAEAGKPGITAVLAPHATVSEFASLAGDSVQVLTVAEVKGLEFDAVVLVEPQAILDESPRGLNDLYVALTRATQRLSVVHTGTLPEVLGALR
;
A
#
# COMPACT_ATOMS: atom_id res chain seq x y z
N ASP A 1 -13.14 8.38 9.93
CA ASP A 1 -12.60 9.61 10.54
C ASP A 1 -13.24 10.87 9.97
N GLU A 2 -13.31 11.04 8.65
CA GLU A 2 -13.90 12.22 7.99
C GLU A 2 -15.40 12.39 8.32
N LEU A 3 -16.17 11.31 8.20
CA LEU A 3 -17.60 11.32 8.58
C LEU A 3 -17.80 11.64 10.06
N ALA A 4 -16.93 11.12 10.89
CA ALA A 4 -16.94 11.35 12.31
C ALA A 4 -16.72 12.83 12.69
N GLU A 5 -15.86 13.53 11.95
CA GLU A 5 -15.58 14.95 12.18
C GLU A 5 -16.67 15.83 11.57
N LEU A 6 -17.19 15.46 10.41
CA LEU A 6 -18.27 16.21 9.74
C LEU A 6 -19.62 16.09 10.47
N LEU A 7 -19.92 14.93 11.02
CA LEU A 7 -21.19 14.65 11.70
C LEU A 7 -21.12 14.88 13.21
N GLY A 8 -19.93 15.10 13.76
CA GLY A 8 -19.68 15.11 15.20
C GLY A 8 -19.80 13.69 15.77
N ILE A 9 -18.75 13.20 16.40
CA ILE A 9 -18.85 11.97 17.19
C ILE A 9 -19.21 12.36 18.60
N ASP A 10 -20.25 11.74 19.11
CA ASP A 10 -20.51 11.75 20.55
C ASP A 10 -19.49 10.84 21.26
N ASP A 11 -18.36 11.41 21.64
CA ASP A 11 -17.33 10.73 22.42
C ASP A 11 -17.79 10.40 23.86
N ALA A 12 -19.03 10.70 24.21
CA ALA A 12 -19.54 10.50 25.56
C ALA A 12 -19.45 9.04 26.00
N GLU A 13 -19.80 8.10 25.11
CA GLU A 13 -19.69 6.67 25.40
C GLU A 13 -18.23 6.22 25.54
N GLU A 14 -17.33 6.71 24.75
CA GLU A 14 -15.92 6.33 24.79
C GLU A 14 -15.23 6.91 26.05
N ARG A 15 -15.56 8.15 26.40
CA ARG A 15 -15.13 8.78 27.67
C ARG A 15 -15.69 8.03 28.88
N GLU A 16 -16.95 7.58 28.81
CA GLU A 16 -17.56 6.81 29.89
C GLU A 16 -16.91 5.42 30.01
N ARG A 17 -16.63 4.72 28.89
CA ARG A 17 -15.88 3.44 28.89
C ARG A 17 -14.47 3.60 29.45
N SER A 18 -13.78 4.68 29.06
CA SER A 18 -12.43 4.99 29.59
C SER A 18 -12.46 5.29 31.08
N ARG A 19 -13.46 6.06 31.57
CA ARG A 19 -13.65 6.32 32.99
C ARG A 19 -13.96 5.07 33.79
N ARG A 20 -14.77 4.15 33.25
CA ARG A 20 -15.07 2.87 33.89
C ARG A 20 -13.83 1.99 33.97
N ARG A 21 -13.04 1.90 32.90
CA ARG A 21 -11.76 1.15 32.91
C ARG A 21 -10.78 1.74 33.93
N TRP A 22 -10.64 3.05 33.95
CA TRP A 22 -9.75 3.70 34.90
C TRP A 22 -10.18 3.46 36.36
N ARG A 23 -11.48 3.56 36.67
CA ARG A 23 -11.99 3.24 38.02
C ARG A 23 -11.75 1.79 38.41
N ALA A 24 -11.90 0.87 37.48
CA ALA A 24 -11.62 -0.56 37.74
C ALA A 24 -10.14 -0.80 38.05
N GLN A 25 -9.24 -0.19 37.28
CA GLN A 25 -7.79 -0.27 37.50
C GLN A 25 -7.37 0.38 38.83
N LEU A 26 -7.97 1.50 39.18
CA LEU A 26 -7.71 2.15 40.46
C LEU A 26 -8.19 1.30 41.63
N ALA A 27 -9.36 0.66 41.52
CA ALA A 27 -9.86 -0.23 42.54
C ALA A 27 -8.98 -1.49 42.72
N GLU A 28 -8.51 -2.07 41.62
CA GLU A 28 -7.58 -3.22 41.64
C GLU A 28 -6.21 -2.81 42.25
N ALA A 29 -5.70 -1.64 41.92
CA ALA A 29 -4.48 -1.11 42.52
C ALA A 29 -4.63 -0.83 44.03
N GLN A 30 -5.80 -0.32 44.44
CA GLN A 30 -6.12 -0.11 45.85
C GLN A 30 -6.22 -1.41 46.63
N GLU A 31 -6.88 -2.42 46.05
CA GLU A 31 -6.96 -3.75 46.68
C GLU A 31 -5.57 -4.39 46.84
N ALA A 32 -4.70 -4.23 45.83
CA ALA A 32 -3.31 -4.71 45.92
C ALA A 32 -2.50 -3.99 47.00
N LEU A 33 -2.69 -2.69 47.20
CA LEU A 33 -2.07 -1.93 48.28
C LEU A 33 -2.63 -2.34 49.67
N ASP A 34 -3.93 -2.54 49.77
CA ASP A 34 -4.57 -2.98 51.01
C ASP A 34 -4.08 -4.38 51.46
N ILE A 35 -3.85 -5.29 50.49
CA ILE A 35 -3.24 -6.61 50.76
C ILE A 35 -1.79 -6.45 51.25
N LEU A 36 -0.99 -5.59 50.60
CA LEU A 36 0.39 -5.34 50.99
C LEU A 36 0.47 -4.72 52.37
N THR A 37 -0.39 -3.74 52.67
CA THR A 37 -0.44 -3.06 53.96
C THR A 37 -0.99 -4.00 55.06
N GLY A 38 -2.01 -4.80 54.76
CA GLY A 38 -2.57 -5.78 55.71
C GLY A 38 -1.65 -6.98 55.95
N SER A 39 -0.66 -7.21 55.11
CA SER A 39 0.35 -8.28 55.27
C SER A 39 1.62 -7.77 55.98
N ALA A 40 1.69 -6.50 56.34
CA ALA A 40 2.80 -5.96 57.10
C ALA A 40 2.81 -6.60 58.51
N PRO A 41 3.98 -7.07 59.00
CA PRO A 41 4.06 -7.56 60.37
C PRO A 41 3.67 -6.46 61.35
N GLN A 42 2.67 -6.70 62.19
CA GLN A 42 2.40 -5.88 63.37
C GLN A 42 3.54 -6.14 64.36
N ASP A 43 4.62 -5.39 64.23
CA ASP A 43 5.66 -5.42 65.26
C ASP A 43 5.14 -4.77 66.53
N LEU A 44 5.08 -5.60 67.54
CA LEU A 44 4.79 -5.24 68.90
C LEU A 44 5.85 -4.30 69.42
N GLU A 45 5.42 -3.09 69.79
CA GLU A 45 6.03 -2.17 70.73
C GLU A 45 7.52 -2.38 71.05
N ASP A 46 8.39 -1.62 70.35
CA ASP A 46 9.66 -1.20 70.95
C ASP A 46 9.93 0.27 70.53
N ASP A 47 9.88 1.16 71.55
CA ASP A 47 9.83 2.62 71.43
C ASP A 47 11.13 3.25 70.91
N LEU A 48 12.02 2.56 70.23
CA LEU A 48 13.34 3.06 69.90
C LEU A 48 13.87 2.82 68.47
N ASP A 49 13.07 2.29 67.53
CA ASP A 49 13.51 2.13 66.17
C ASP A 49 12.94 3.24 65.26
N PRO A 50 13.79 3.91 64.41
CA PRO A 50 13.28 4.86 63.45
C PRO A 50 12.36 4.17 62.46
N GLU A 51 11.19 4.74 62.25
CA GLU A 51 10.19 4.26 61.27
C GLU A 51 10.90 3.99 59.90
N ILE A 52 11.10 2.73 59.59
CA ILE A 52 11.60 2.33 58.29
C ILE A 52 10.47 2.50 57.28
N LEU A 53 10.54 3.60 56.50
CA LEU A 53 9.63 3.83 55.38
C LEU A 53 9.68 2.65 54.41
N MET A 54 8.57 1.90 54.35
CA MET A 54 8.44 0.80 53.42
C MET A 54 7.99 1.33 52.05
N ALA A 55 8.30 0.57 50.98
CA ALA A 55 7.98 0.99 49.62
C ALA A 55 6.49 1.28 49.37
N TYR A 56 5.57 0.67 50.15
CA TYR A 56 4.14 0.89 50.07
C TYR A 56 3.70 2.21 50.73
N ASP A 57 4.50 2.78 51.64
CA ASP A 57 4.21 4.11 52.24
C ASP A 57 4.45 5.25 51.26
N LEU A 58 5.19 4.98 50.18
CA LEU A 58 5.57 5.95 49.15
C LEU A 58 4.79 5.79 47.84
N ILE A 59 3.99 4.73 47.69
CA ILE A 59 3.27 4.43 46.44
C ILE A 59 1.78 4.69 46.66
N ASP A 60 1.25 5.67 45.96
CA ASP A 60 -0.18 5.91 45.84
C ASP A 60 -0.83 4.95 44.82
N ALA A 61 -2.09 4.54 45.09
CA ALA A 61 -2.88 3.68 44.21
C ALA A 61 -2.95 4.23 42.78
N GLY A 62 -3.00 5.56 42.63
CA GLY A 62 -2.97 6.24 41.34
C GLY A 62 -1.66 5.97 40.59
N GLN A 63 -0.51 6.06 41.27
CA GLN A 63 0.81 5.78 40.67
C GLN A 63 0.97 4.30 40.30
N LEU A 64 0.42 3.40 41.10
CA LEU A 64 0.45 1.97 40.79
C LEU A 64 -0.41 1.64 39.58
N ALA A 65 -1.62 2.18 39.50
CA ALA A 65 -2.50 2.05 38.36
C ALA A 65 -1.88 2.62 37.08
N GLU A 66 -1.22 3.80 37.18
CA GLU A 66 -0.52 4.44 36.06
C GLU A 66 0.66 3.61 35.56
N ARG A 67 1.47 3.01 36.47
CA ARG A 67 2.57 2.08 36.13
C ARG A 67 2.06 0.79 35.48
N GLN A 68 0.93 0.28 35.89
CA GLN A 68 0.29 -0.90 35.25
C GLN A 68 -0.25 -0.53 33.86
N HIS A 69 -0.81 0.67 33.70
CA HIS A 69 -1.28 1.17 32.40
C HIS A 69 -0.14 1.32 31.38
N VAL A 70 1.03 1.80 31.83
CA VAL A 70 2.26 1.91 30.99
C VAL A 70 2.80 0.53 30.56
N ARG A 71 2.45 -0.56 31.25
CA ARG A 71 2.78 -1.93 30.84
C ARG A 71 1.89 -2.48 29.71
N ASN A 72 0.94 -1.71 29.21
CA ASN A 72 0.16 -2.10 28.03
C ASN A 72 1.14 -2.27 26.84
N ARG A 73 1.36 -3.51 26.39
CA ARG A 73 2.35 -3.92 25.39
C ARG A 73 2.02 -3.49 23.96
N GLN A 74 1.18 -2.46 23.81
CA GLN A 74 0.87 -1.93 22.48
C GLN A 74 2.10 -1.26 21.86
N THR A 75 2.38 -1.63 20.62
CA THR A 75 3.38 -0.94 19.81
C THR A 75 2.99 0.53 19.58
N THR A 76 3.93 1.36 19.20
CA THR A 76 3.64 2.75 18.83
C THR A 76 2.62 2.82 17.68
N ALA A 77 2.68 1.87 16.73
CA ALA A 77 1.74 1.78 15.63
C ALA A 77 0.31 1.46 16.11
N GLU A 78 0.14 0.51 17.03
CA GLU A 78 -1.17 0.17 17.60
C GLU A 78 -1.77 1.34 18.40
N ARG A 79 -0.95 2.07 19.16
CA ARG A 79 -1.39 3.29 19.86
C ARG A 79 -1.83 4.38 18.89
N ALA A 80 -1.04 4.63 17.85
CA ALA A 80 -1.36 5.60 16.82
C ALA A 80 -2.64 5.24 16.04
N ALA A 81 -2.88 3.95 15.78
CA ALA A 81 -4.07 3.48 15.11
C ALA A 81 -5.35 3.67 15.97
N GLY A 82 -5.22 3.53 17.30
CA GLY A 82 -6.32 3.72 18.24
C GLY A 82 -6.61 5.19 18.61
N ASP A 83 -5.66 6.09 18.41
CA ASP A 83 -5.77 7.50 18.78
C ASP A 83 -6.07 8.38 17.55
N ARG A 84 -7.29 8.90 17.49
CA ARG A 84 -7.74 9.80 16.41
C ARG A 84 -7.04 11.16 16.40
N SER A 85 -6.51 11.59 17.53
CA SER A 85 -5.76 12.84 17.68
C SER A 85 -4.28 12.70 17.36
N TRP A 86 -3.78 11.46 17.17
CA TRP A 86 -2.39 11.19 16.86
C TRP A 86 -1.95 11.89 15.58
N THR A 87 -0.84 12.62 15.65
CA THR A 87 -0.24 13.31 14.50
C THR A 87 1.18 12.86 14.26
N TYR A 88 1.62 12.99 13.02
CA TYR A 88 2.98 12.63 12.59
C TYR A 88 3.78 13.88 12.27
N GLY A 89 5.07 13.85 12.61
CA GLY A 89 6.01 14.93 12.26
C GLY A 89 6.39 14.91 10.79
N HIS A 90 6.51 13.71 10.20
CA HIS A 90 6.78 13.50 8.78
C HIS A 90 6.14 12.18 8.34
N VAL A 91 5.57 12.17 7.14
CA VAL A 91 4.97 10.99 6.53
C VAL A 91 5.54 10.78 5.14
N ILE A 92 5.85 9.54 4.81
CA ILE A 92 6.21 9.11 3.45
C ILE A 92 5.01 8.34 2.90
N ILE A 93 4.56 8.74 1.71
CA ILE A 93 3.42 8.12 1.02
C ILE A 93 3.96 7.52 -0.26
N ASP A 94 3.90 6.21 -0.37
CA ASP A 94 4.22 5.48 -1.59
C ASP A 94 2.94 5.15 -2.38
N GLU A 95 3.04 4.95 -3.70
CA GLU A 95 1.92 4.76 -4.62
C GLU A 95 0.83 5.84 -4.47
N ALA A 96 1.26 7.06 -4.21
CA ALA A 96 0.39 8.16 -3.82
C ALA A 96 -0.63 8.55 -4.91
N GLN A 97 -0.38 8.20 -6.17
CA GLN A 97 -1.30 8.42 -7.29
C GLN A 97 -2.62 7.60 -7.14
N GLU A 98 -2.60 6.50 -6.36
CA GLU A 98 -3.79 5.68 -6.12
C GLU A 98 -4.70 6.26 -5.03
N LEU A 99 -4.23 7.26 -4.28
CA LEU A 99 -5.04 7.85 -3.22
C LEU A 99 -6.15 8.73 -3.77
N SER A 100 -7.38 8.46 -3.36
CA SER A 100 -8.52 9.33 -3.61
C SER A 100 -8.41 10.67 -2.87
N GLU A 101 -9.17 11.68 -3.28
CA GLU A 101 -9.23 12.97 -2.58
C GLU A 101 -9.60 12.81 -1.10
N MET A 102 -10.49 11.86 -0.77
CA MET A 102 -10.86 11.56 0.60
C MET A 102 -9.68 10.99 1.40
N ALA A 103 -8.95 10.04 0.81
CA ALA A 103 -7.77 9.46 1.45
C ALA A 103 -6.71 10.54 1.73
N TRP A 104 -6.49 11.46 0.78
CA TRP A 104 -5.61 12.61 0.97
C TRP A 104 -6.04 13.50 2.13
N ARG A 105 -7.33 13.81 2.29
CA ARG A 105 -7.84 14.57 3.42
C ARG A 105 -7.55 13.87 4.74
N MET A 106 -7.78 12.57 4.81
CA MET A 106 -7.51 11.77 6.01
C MET A 106 -6.03 11.76 6.38
N VAL A 107 -5.14 11.55 5.41
CA VAL A 107 -3.69 11.56 5.62
C VAL A 107 -3.23 12.95 6.07
N MET A 108 -3.62 14.01 5.36
CA MET A 108 -3.20 15.38 5.65
C MET A 108 -3.70 15.90 7.00
N ARG A 109 -4.80 15.37 7.51
CA ARG A 109 -5.26 15.68 8.88
C ARG A 109 -4.28 15.19 9.93
N ARG A 110 -3.61 14.06 9.68
CA ARG A 110 -2.59 13.49 10.57
C ARG A 110 -1.23 14.19 10.48
N ILE A 111 -1.07 15.16 9.55
CA ILE A 111 0.19 15.88 9.31
C ILE A 111 -0.06 17.39 9.38
N PRO A 112 -0.22 17.96 10.58
CA PRO A 112 -0.55 19.40 10.72
C PRO A 112 0.51 20.33 10.11
N ASN A 113 1.78 19.96 10.20
CA ASN A 113 2.92 20.69 9.65
C ASN A 113 3.10 20.55 8.14
N ARG A 114 2.32 19.64 7.48
CA ARG A 114 2.39 19.35 6.03
C ARG A 114 3.78 18.87 5.57
N TRP A 115 4.57 18.31 6.47
CA TRP A 115 5.86 17.74 6.11
C TRP A 115 5.68 16.30 5.61
N VAL A 116 5.62 16.17 4.29
CA VAL A 116 5.32 14.92 3.62
C VAL A 116 6.27 14.68 2.45
N THR A 117 6.70 13.43 2.26
CA THR A 117 7.36 12.96 1.06
C THR A 117 6.38 12.09 0.29
N VAL A 118 6.12 12.44 -0.96
CA VAL A 118 5.16 11.75 -1.83
C VAL A 118 5.94 11.05 -2.93
N VAL A 119 5.71 9.76 -3.08
CA VAL A 119 6.33 8.93 -4.12
C VAL A 119 5.22 8.26 -4.93
N GLY A 120 5.39 8.18 -6.25
CA GLY A 120 4.44 7.53 -7.12
C GLY A 120 4.65 7.88 -8.59
N ASP A 121 3.81 7.33 -9.43
CA ASP A 121 3.80 7.54 -10.87
C ASP A 121 2.37 7.77 -11.35
N VAL A 122 2.04 9.01 -11.76
CA VAL A 122 0.69 9.37 -12.24
C VAL A 122 0.29 8.56 -13.48
N ALA A 123 1.26 8.15 -14.31
CA ALA A 123 0.99 7.31 -15.48
C ALA A 123 0.53 5.88 -15.10
N GLN A 124 0.84 5.44 -13.87
CA GLN A 124 0.40 4.14 -13.36
C GLN A 124 -0.93 4.18 -12.59
N THR A 125 -1.65 5.28 -12.63
CA THR A 125 -2.95 5.43 -11.94
C THR A 125 -4.05 4.70 -12.71
N GLY A 126 -4.51 3.56 -12.20
CA GLY A 126 -5.64 2.82 -12.78
C GLY A 126 -6.99 3.13 -12.12
N ASP A 127 -7.02 3.66 -10.89
CA ASP A 127 -8.26 4.04 -10.22
C ASP A 127 -8.81 5.35 -10.80
N PRO A 128 -10.08 5.39 -11.25
CA PRO A 128 -10.72 6.62 -11.71
C PRO A 128 -10.73 7.75 -10.67
N ALA A 129 -10.72 7.42 -9.38
CA ALA A 129 -10.63 8.38 -8.27
C ALA A 129 -9.20 8.79 -7.93
N GLY A 130 -8.19 8.17 -8.53
CA GLY A 130 -6.78 8.46 -8.31
C GLY A 130 -6.33 9.78 -8.97
N ALA A 131 -5.09 10.14 -8.72
CA ALA A 131 -4.51 11.39 -9.16
C ALA A 131 -4.41 11.51 -10.69
N SER A 132 -4.77 12.66 -11.24
CA SER A 132 -4.53 13.00 -12.65
C SER A 132 -3.28 13.89 -12.82
N SER A 133 -2.84 14.57 -11.77
CA SER A 133 -1.60 15.33 -11.72
C SER A 133 -1.20 15.61 -10.28
N TRP A 134 0.09 15.70 -10.02
CA TRP A 134 0.65 16.04 -8.70
C TRP A 134 0.19 17.42 -8.23
N GLN A 135 0.16 18.40 -9.11
CA GLN A 135 -0.27 19.75 -8.79
C GLN A 135 -1.71 19.76 -8.28
N ARG A 136 -2.63 19.18 -9.04
CA ARG A 136 -4.06 19.14 -8.67
C ARG A 136 -4.29 18.46 -7.33
N MET A 137 -3.54 17.40 -7.06
CA MET A 137 -3.64 16.61 -5.84
C MET A 137 -3.11 17.35 -4.62
N LEU A 138 -1.97 18.07 -4.75
CA LEU A 138 -1.28 18.72 -3.64
C LEU A 138 -1.72 20.16 -3.37
N GLU A 139 -2.25 20.85 -4.39
CA GLU A 139 -2.64 22.26 -4.30
C GLU A 139 -3.57 22.59 -3.11
N PRO A 140 -4.61 21.76 -2.81
CA PRO A 140 -5.51 22.05 -1.67
C PRO A 140 -4.82 22.07 -0.30
N TYR A 141 -3.66 21.41 -0.17
CA TYR A 141 -2.99 21.20 1.12
C TYR A 141 -1.74 22.03 1.31
N VAL A 142 -0.96 22.22 0.25
CA VAL A 142 0.36 22.86 0.33
C VAL A 142 0.53 24.00 -0.68
N ALA A 143 -0.45 24.25 -1.53
CA ALA A 143 -0.39 25.21 -2.63
C ALA A 143 0.89 24.98 -3.47
N GLN A 144 1.74 26.01 -3.58
CA GLN A 144 2.99 25.90 -4.36
C GLN A 144 4.22 25.55 -3.50
N ARG A 145 4.02 25.15 -2.22
CA ARG A 145 5.13 24.84 -1.30
C ARG A 145 5.57 23.38 -1.40
N TRP A 146 5.84 22.91 -2.61
CA TRP A 146 6.33 21.57 -2.87
C TRP A 146 7.36 21.60 -4.00
N LYS A 147 8.16 20.55 -4.09
CA LYS A 147 9.17 20.39 -5.14
C LYS A 147 8.98 19.04 -5.79
N LEU A 148 8.85 19.03 -7.11
CA LEU A 148 8.90 17.80 -7.91
C LEU A 148 10.36 17.42 -8.18
N THR A 149 10.65 16.14 -8.04
CA THR A 149 11.90 15.53 -8.49
C THR A 149 11.54 14.27 -9.26
N GLU A 150 11.89 14.24 -10.53
CA GLU A 150 11.61 13.10 -11.39
C GLU A 150 12.76 12.10 -11.33
N LEU A 151 12.43 10.81 -11.25
CA LEU A 151 13.38 9.72 -11.37
C LEU A 151 13.44 9.29 -12.83
N THR A 152 14.54 9.65 -13.51
CA THR A 152 14.73 9.43 -14.95
C THR A 152 15.49 8.15 -15.29
N VAL A 153 15.86 7.35 -14.28
CA VAL A 153 16.59 6.10 -14.44
C VAL A 153 15.76 4.93 -13.97
N ASN A 154 15.52 3.98 -14.88
CA ASN A 154 14.77 2.76 -14.58
C ASN A 154 15.72 1.57 -14.49
N TYR A 155 15.72 0.91 -13.32
CA TYR A 155 16.52 -0.29 -13.04
C TYR A 155 15.73 -1.58 -13.23
N ARG A 156 14.40 -1.50 -13.22
CA ARG A 156 13.49 -2.63 -13.17
C ARG A 156 13.20 -3.17 -14.56
N THR A 157 12.63 -2.33 -15.40
CA THR A 157 12.16 -2.71 -16.73
C THR A 157 13.30 -2.63 -17.74
N PRO A 158 13.61 -3.71 -18.47
CA PRO A 158 14.62 -3.70 -19.53
C PRO A 158 14.32 -2.72 -20.64
N ALA A 159 15.37 -2.29 -21.35
CA ALA A 159 15.27 -1.30 -22.43
C ALA A 159 14.32 -1.74 -23.54
N GLU A 160 14.30 -3.03 -23.88
CA GLU A 160 13.46 -3.61 -24.92
C GLU A 160 11.96 -3.50 -24.56
N ILE A 161 11.61 -3.71 -23.30
CA ILE A 161 10.23 -3.58 -22.82
C ILE A 161 9.86 -2.13 -22.66
N MET A 162 10.78 -1.31 -22.14
CA MET A 162 10.55 0.12 -21.97
C MET A 162 10.34 0.84 -23.32
N ALA A 163 10.97 0.38 -24.39
CA ALA A 163 10.73 0.93 -25.72
C ALA A 163 9.25 0.80 -26.15
N VAL A 164 8.62 -0.34 -25.85
CA VAL A 164 7.18 -0.53 -26.10
C VAL A 164 6.32 0.30 -25.14
N ALA A 165 6.69 0.31 -23.85
CA ALA A 165 5.96 1.08 -22.84
C ALA A 165 6.04 2.59 -23.06
N ALA A 166 7.11 3.09 -23.72
CA ALA A 166 7.29 4.49 -24.05
C ALA A 166 6.22 5.02 -25.01
N ASP A 167 5.80 4.21 -25.98
CA ASP A 167 4.74 4.60 -26.92
C ASP A 167 3.39 4.75 -26.20
N VAL A 168 3.13 3.87 -25.23
CA VAL A 168 1.94 3.96 -24.37
C VAL A 168 2.02 5.18 -23.45
N LEU A 169 3.19 5.43 -22.84
CA LEU A 169 3.39 6.58 -21.97
C LEU A 169 3.20 7.90 -22.73
N ALA A 170 3.72 8.00 -23.94
CA ALA A 170 3.52 9.18 -24.80
C ALA A 170 2.05 9.39 -25.19
N ALA A 171 1.26 8.33 -25.27
CA ALA A 171 -0.18 8.43 -25.50
C ALA A 171 -0.96 8.87 -24.25
N ILE A 172 -0.47 8.56 -23.04
CA ILE A 172 -1.03 9.01 -21.76
C ILE A 172 -0.72 10.49 -21.53
N ASP A 173 0.55 10.86 -21.66
CA ASP A 173 1.06 12.21 -21.45
C ASP A 173 2.19 12.50 -22.44
N PRO A 174 1.95 13.29 -23.49
CA PRO A 174 2.96 13.66 -24.48
C PRO A 174 4.15 14.46 -23.93
N GLU A 175 4.00 15.08 -22.76
CA GLU A 175 5.07 15.84 -22.09
C GLU A 175 5.85 15.01 -21.07
N ALA A 176 5.46 13.75 -20.84
CA ALA A 176 6.11 12.89 -19.87
C ALA A 176 7.56 12.57 -20.25
N THR A 177 8.44 12.65 -19.27
CA THR A 177 9.83 12.23 -19.43
C THR A 177 9.92 10.69 -19.44
N ILE A 178 10.37 10.11 -20.55
CA ILE A 178 10.55 8.66 -20.65
C ILE A 178 11.78 8.25 -19.84
N PRO A 179 11.64 7.38 -18.81
CA PRO A 179 12.76 6.92 -18.02
C PRO A 179 13.75 6.09 -18.85
N ARG A 180 15.04 6.32 -18.68
CA ARG A 180 16.08 5.55 -19.36
C ARG A 180 16.35 4.26 -18.61
N SER A 181 16.13 3.11 -19.24
CA SER A 181 16.53 1.81 -18.70
C SER A 181 18.06 1.68 -18.70
N VAL A 182 18.60 1.15 -17.62
CA VAL A 182 20.05 0.86 -17.47
C VAL A 182 20.36 -0.62 -17.70
N ARG A 183 19.33 -1.43 -17.97
CA ARG A 183 19.44 -2.87 -18.13
C ARG A 183 18.84 -3.29 -19.48
N GLU A 184 19.46 -4.25 -20.10
CA GLU A 184 18.97 -4.98 -21.26
C GLU A 184 18.69 -6.43 -20.84
N SER A 185 17.59 -7.01 -21.30
CA SER A 185 17.25 -8.40 -21.04
C SER A 185 17.82 -9.35 -22.08
N GLY A 186 18.09 -8.84 -23.29
CA GLY A 186 18.43 -9.63 -24.46
C GLY A 186 17.23 -10.37 -25.07
N PHE A 187 16.00 -10.12 -24.57
CA PHE A 187 14.76 -10.70 -25.06
C PHE A 187 13.86 -9.62 -25.64
N ALA A 188 13.70 -9.62 -26.95
CA ALA A 188 12.76 -8.71 -27.58
C ALA A 188 11.31 -9.08 -27.20
N PRO A 189 10.48 -8.11 -26.79
CA PRO A 189 9.04 -8.32 -26.64
C PRO A 189 8.44 -8.81 -27.97
N ARG A 190 7.43 -9.67 -27.89
CA ARG A 190 6.78 -10.24 -29.08
C ARG A 190 5.27 -10.24 -28.96
N ALA A 191 4.60 -10.09 -30.10
CA ALA A 191 3.16 -10.29 -30.22
C ALA A 191 2.87 -11.62 -30.95
N VAL A 192 1.85 -12.34 -30.49
CA VAL A 192 1.37 -13.58 -31.05
C VAL A 192 -0.09 -13.41 -31.40
N GLN A 193 -0.40 -13.34 -32.68
CA GLN A 193 -1.77 -13.29 -33.15
C GLN A 193 -2.32 -14.71 -33.25
N VAL A 194 -3.51 -14.92 -32.71
CA VAL A 194 -4.22 -16.19 -32.72
C VAL A 194 -5.64 -16.03 -33.26
N THR A 195 -6.25 -17.13 -33.71
CA THR A 195 -7.66 -17.15 -34.07
C THR A 195 -8.54 -17.14 -32.84
N ALA A 196 -9.80 -16.73 -32.99
CA ALA A 196 -10.78 -16.75 -31.91
C ALA A 196 -10.84 -18.16 -31.26
N GLY A 197 -10.75 -18.19 -29.93
CA GLY A 197 -10.67 -19.42 -29.12
C GLY A 197 -9.28 -20.06 -29.01
N GLY A 198 -8.25 -19.49 -29.66
CA GLY A 198 -6.87 -19.99 -29.60
C GLY A 198 -6.04 -19.40 -28.46
N SER A 199 -6.55 -18.42 -27.74
CA SER A 199 -5.78 -17.68 -26.72
C SER A 199 -5.26 -18.59 -25.61
N LEU A 200 -6.08 -19.49 -25.07
CA LEU A 200 -5.67 -20.41 -24.00
C LEU A 200 -4.50 -21.32 -24.45
N ALA A 201 -4.57 -21.89 -25.66
CA ALA A 201 -3.51 -22.75 -26.17
C ALA A 201 -2.21 -22.00 -26.37
N ALA A 202 -2.25 -20.79 -26.94
CA ALA A 202 -1.07 -19.96 -27.13
C ALA A 202 -0.46 -19.50 -25.80
N VAL A 203 -1.29 -19.10 -24.83
CA VAL A 203 -0.83 -18.74 -23.49
C VAL A 203 -0.18 -19.94 -22.80
N THR A 204 -0.78 -21.13 -22.90
CA THR A 204 -0.21 -22.37 -22.37
C THR A 204 1.19 -22.64 -22.95
N GLU A 205 1.34 -22.55 -24.27
CA GLU A 205 2.63 -22.72 -24.94
C GLU A 205 3.69 -21.71 -24.45
N LEU A 206 3.28 -20.45 -24.26
CA LEU A 206 4.17 -19.41 -23.75
C LEU A 206 4.58 -19.66 -22.30
N VAL A 207 3.65 -20.09 -21.45
CA VAL A 207 3.90 -20.45 -20.05
C VAL A 207 4.81 -21.68 -19.97
N ASP A 208 4.56 -22.71 -20.77
CA ASP A 208 5.40 -23.91 -20.85
C ASP A 208 6.83 -23.58 -21.32
N ALA A 209 6.98 -22.61 -22.21
CA ALA A 209 8.30 -22.11 -22.63
C ALA A 209 9.07 -21.37 -21.53
N GLU A 210 8.40 -20.93 -20.49
CA GLU A 210 9.00 -20.37 -19.28
C GLU A 210 9.28 -21.44 -18.21
N ALA A 211 8.69 -22.62 -18.33
CA ALA A 211 8.89 -23.71 -17.39
C ALA A 211 10.37 -24.10 -17.27
N GLY A 212 10.86 -24.23 -16.04
CA GLY A 212 12.26 -24.53 -15.75
C GLY A 212 13.22 -23.33 -15.82
N LYS A 213 12.76 -22.14 -16.21
CA LYS A 213 13.51 -20.91 -16.03
C LYS A 213 13.28 -20.36 -14.61
N PRO A 214 14.27 -19.69 -14.02
CA PRO A 214 14.09 -19.06 -12.72
C PRO A 214 13.10 -17.88 -12.82
N GLY A 215 12.32 -17.71 -11.76
CA GLY A 215 11.40 -16.58 -11.61
C GLY A 215 9.93 -16.94 -11.70
N ILE A 216 9.09 -15.91 -11.64
CA ILE A 216 7.63 -16.04 -11.66
C ILE A 216 7.10 -15.48 -12.97
N THR A 217 6.18 -16.22 -13.61
CA THR A 217 5.46 -15.77 -14.80
C THR A 217 4.07 -15.28 -14.42
N ALA A 218 3.69 -14.08 -14.88
CA ALA A 218 2.31 -13.60 -14.78
C ALA A 218 1.59 -13.72 -16.12
N VAL A 219 0.39 -14.26 -16.08
CA VAL A 219 -0.59 -14.17 -17.17
C VAL A 219 -1.57 -13.05 -16.80
N LEU A 220 -1.53 -11.96 -17.55
CA LEU A 220 -2.39 -10.79 -17.33
C LEU A 220 -3.50 -10.79 -18.37
N ALA A 221 -4.73 -10.93 -17.92
CA ALA A 221 -5.89 -11.00 -18.79
C ALA A 221 -6.98 -10.00 -18.37
N PRO A 222 -7.86 -9.62 -19.31
CA PRO A 222 -9.05 -8.83 -19.01
C PRO A 222 -9.90 -9.47 -17.92
N HIS A 223 -10.54 -8.67 -17.10
CA HIS A 223 -11.39 -9.15 -15.99
C HIS A 223 -12.47 -10.13 -16.46
N ALA A 224 -13.02 -9.91 -17.65
CA ALA A 224 -14.05 -10.78 -18.21
C ALA A 224 -13.55 -12.19 -18.57
N THR A 225 -12.26 -12.36 -18.89
CA THR A 225 -11.69 -13.61 -19.41
C THR A 225 -10.59 -14.22 -18.54
N VAL A 226 -10.15 -13.55 -17.49
CA VAL A 226 -9.07 -14.04 -16.61
C VAL A 226 -9.33 -15.45 -16.07
N SER A 227 -10.58 -15.78 -15.77
CA SER A 227 -10.97 -17.11 -15.28
C SER A 227 -10.71 -18.25 -16.28
N GLU A 228 -10.65 -17.97 -17.58
CA GLU A 228 -10.35 -18.97 -18.62
C GLU A 228 -8.92 -19.52 -18.51
N PHE A 229 -8.02 -18.74 -17.89
CA PHE A 229 -6.62 -19.08 -17.70
C PHE A 229 -6.32 -19.63 -16.31
N ALA A 230 -7.32 -19.74 -15.42
CA ALA A 230 -7.13 -20.15 -14.02
C ALA A 230 -6.44 -21.52 -13.87
N SER A 231 -6.61 -22.43 -14.83
CA SER A 231 -5.95 -23.74 -14.83
C SER A 231 -4.43 -23.70 -14.99
N LEU A 232 -3.87 -22.55 -15.42
CA LEU A 232 -2.43 -22.36 -15.59
C LEU A 232 -1.76 -21.90 -14.28
N ALA A 233 -2.54 -21.47 -13.29
CA ALA A 233 -2.00 -21.00 -12.03
C ALA A 233 -1.30 -22.11 -11.24
N GLY A 234 -0.13 -21.79 -10.67
CA GLY A 234 0.70 -22.73 -9.93
C GLY A 234 1.81 -22.00 -9.17
N ASP A 235 2.78 -22.73 -8.65
CA ASP A 235 3.85 -22.17 -7.81
C ASP A 235 4.71 -21.11 -8.53
N SER A 236 4.91 -21.25 -9.83
CA SER A 236 5.70 -20.34 -10.67
C SER A 236 4.87 -19.50 -11.65
N VAL A 237 3.55 -19.66 -11.65
CA VAL A 237 2.65 -18.99 -12.59
C VAL A 237 1.49 -18.36 -11.83
N GLN A 238 1.30 -17.07 -12.02
CA GLN A 238 0.15 -16.34 -11.48
C GLN A 238 -0.76 -15.85 -12.61
N VAL A 239 -2.05 -15.98 -12.42
CA VAL A 239 -3.08 -15.52 -13.37
C VAL A 239 -3.84 -14.40 -12.70
N LEU A 240 -3.76 -13.19 -13.24
CA LEU A 240 -4.19 -11.97 -12.58
C LEU A 240 -4.81 -10.99 -13.58
N THR A 241 -5.63 -10.10 -13.06
CA THR A 241 -6.06 -8.89 -13.77
C THR A 241 -5.03 -7.77 -13.59
N VAL A 242 -5.11 -6.71 -14.39
CA VAL A 242 -4.21 -5.56 -14.25
C VAL A 242 -4.39 -4.85 -12.91
N ALA A 243 -5.58 -4.86 -12.34
CA ALA A 243 -5.83 -4.27 -11.03
C ALA A 243 -5.09 -5.00 -9.89
N GLU A 244 -4.93 -6.33 -10.02
CA GLU A 244 -4.29 -7.16 -9.00
C GLU A 244 -2.75 -7.14 -9.06
N VAL A 245 -2.16 -6.72 -10.19
CA VAL A 245 -0.69 -6.70 -10.34
C VAL A 245 -0.02 -5.41 -9.88
N LYS A 246 -0.78 -4.44 -9.42
CA LYS A 246 -0.20 -3.18 -8.93
C LYS A 246 0.76 -3.45 -7.77
N GLY A 247 1.94 -2.84 -7.84
CA GLY A 247 3.01 -3.06 -6.86
C GLY A 247 3.75 -4.40 -6.94
N LEU A 248 3.32 -5.33 -7.83
CA LEU A 248 3.99 -6.61 -8.07
C LEU A 248 4.95 -6.53 -9.25
N GLU A 249 5.86 -7.51 -9.35
CA GLU A 249 6.84 -7.65 -10.43
C GLU A 249 7.01 -9.12 -10.79
N PHE A 250 7.25 -9.40 -12.08
CA PHE A 250 7.36 -10.75 -12.59
C PHE A 250 8.53 -10.86 -13.57
N ASP A 251 9.21 -11.99 -13.59
CA ASP A 251 10.30 -12.23 -14.54
C ASP A 251 9.80 -12.33 -15.98
N ALA A 252 8.63 -12.92 -16.16
CA ALA A 252 7.94 -12.97 -17.44
C ALA A 252 6.48 -12.54 -17.32
N VAL A 253 6.00 -11.78 -18.30
CA VAL A 253 4.59 -11.41 -18.43
C VAL A 253 4.06 -11.88 -19.76
N VAL A 254 2.92 -12.55 -19.73
CA VAL A 254 2.08 -12.88 -20.88
C VAL A 254 0.82 -12.03 -20.80
N LEU A 255 0.76 -10.98 -21.60
CA LEU A 255 -0.36 -10.06 -21.67
C LEU A 255 -1.37 -10.57 -22.70
N VAL A 256 -2.63 -10.74 -22.29
CA VAL A 256 -3.67 -11.32 -23.13
C VAL A 256 -4.69 -10.23 -23.48
N GLU A 257 -5.06 -10.17 -24.79
CA GLU A 257 -6.08 -9.26 -25.32
C GLU A 257 -5.92 -7.79 -24.89
N PRO A 258 -4.80 -7.13 -25.23
CA PRO A 258 -4.52 -5.78 -24.77
C PRO A 258 -5.59 -4.75 -25.18
N GLN A 259 -6.30 -4.97 -26.31
CA GLN A 259 -7.39 -4.09 -26.71
C GLN A 259 -8.57 -4.19 -25.73
N ALA A 260 -8.89 -5.38 -25.24
CA ALA A 260 -9.94 -5.55 -24.25
C ALA A 260 -9.59 -4.86 -22.92
N ILE A 261 -8.30 -4.91 -22.51
CA ILE A 261 -7.81 -4.17 -21.33
C ILE A 261 -7.97 -2.65 -21.51
N LEU A 262 -7.65 -2.13 -22.69
CA LEU A 262 -7.85 -0.72 -23.01
C LEU A 262 -9.32 -0.29 -22.90
N ASP A 263 -10.23 -1.17 -23.30
CA ASP A 263 -11.66 -0.90 -23.36
C ASP A 263 -12.36 -1.09 -21.99
N GLU A 264 -11.71 -1.74 -21.01
CA GLU A 264 -12.30 -2.04 -19.70
C GLU A 264 -12.49 -0.79 -18.83
N SER A 265 -11.65 0.22 -18.99
CA SER A 265 -11.70 1.39 -18.12
C SER A 265 -11.41 2.69 -18.88
N PRO A 266 -11.88 3.84 -18.37
CA PRO A 266 -11.47 5.15 -18.90
C PRO A 266 -9.96 5.42 -18.80
N ARG A 267 -9.24 4.62 -18.01
CA ARG A 267 -7.79 4.66 -17.82
C ARG A 267 -7.08 3.45 -18.44
N GLY A 268 -7.65 2.86 -19.47
CA GLY A 268 -7.10 1.66 -20.11
C GLY A 268 -5.67 1.82 -20.61
N LEU A 269 -5.25 3.02 -21.04
CA LEU A 269 -3.84 3.30 -21.37
C LEU A 269 -2.93 3.19 -20.13
N ASN A 270 -3.37 3.70 -18.99
CA ASN A 270 -2.62 3.58 -17.73
C ASN A 270 -2.53 2.12 -17.29
N ASP A 271 -3.64 1.38 -17.39
CA ASP A 271 -3.68 -0.05 -17.09
C ASP A 271 -2.74 -0.84 -18.00
N LEU A 272 -2.73 -0.51 -19.30
CA LEU A 272 -1.80 -1.13 -20.25
C LEU A 272 -0.33 -0.80 -19.91
N TYR A 273 -0.02 0.45 -19.57
CA TYR A 273 1.31 0.86 -19.13
C TYR A 273 1.76 0.11 -17.87
N VAL A 274 0.86 -0.02 -16.89
CA VAL A 274 1.11 -0.86 -15.69
C VAL A 274 1.43 -2.28 -16.10
N ALA A 275 0.61 -2.92 -16.91
CA ALA A 275 0.79 -4.31 -17.32
C ALA A 275 2.14 -4.56 -18.00
N LEU A 276 2.56 -3.68 -18.91
CA LEU A 276 3.85 -3.78 -19.61
C LEU A 276 5.04 -3.64 -18.65
N THR A 277 4.96 -2.70 -17.73
CA THR A 277 6.05 -2.38 -16.79
C THR A 277 6.19 -3.36 -15.63
N ARG A 278 5.29 -4.33 -15.50
CA ARG A 278 5.42 -5.44 -14.52
C ARG A 278 6.46 -6.47 -14.93
N ALA A 279 6.81 -6.55 -16.21
CA ALA A 279 7.79 -7.48 -16.71
C ALA A 279 9.23 -7.00 -16.43
N THR A 280 10.01 -7.83 -15.75
CA THR A 280 11.40 -7.51 -15.41
C THR A 280 12.41 -8.17 -16.36
N GLN A 281 12.01 -9.12 -17.20
CA GLN A 281 12.89 -9.76 -18.17
C GLN A 281 12.24 -10.03 -19.53
N ARG A 282 11.03 -10.62 -19.57
CA ARG A 282 10.39 -11.08 -20.81
C ARG A 282 8.94 -10.64 -20.88
N LEU A 283 8.53 -10.21 -22.06
CA LEU A 283 7.16 -9.79 -22.35
C LEU A 283 6.67 -10.49 -23.62
N SER A 284 5.53 -11.14 -23.53
CA SER A 284 4.79 -11.68 -24.66
C SER A 284 3.37 -11.16 -24.65
N VAL A 285 2.81 -10.84 -25.81
CA VAL A 285 1.44 -10.37 -25.97
C VAL A 285 0.68 -11.32 -26.84
N VAL A 286 -0.49 -11.80 -26.40
CA VAL A 286 -1.39 -12.68 -27.16
C VAL A 286 -2.65 -11.91 -27.50
N HIS A 287 -3.05 -11.91 -28.76
CA HIS A 287 -4.25 -11.21 -29.21
C HIS A 287 -4.98 -11.94 -30.35
N THR A 288 -6.29 -11.85 -30.37
CA THR A 288 -7.13 -12.41 -31.42
C THR A 288 -7.44 -11.41 -32.52
N GLY A 289 -7.64 -10.15 -32.15
CA GLY A 289 -8.01 -9.05 -33.05
C GLY A 289 -6.79 -8.26 -33.55
N THR A 290 -7.04 -7.00 -33.85
CA THR A 290 -5.98 -6.07 -34.23
C THR A 290 -5.24 -5.63 -32.95
N LEU A 291 -3.91 -5.65 -33.02
CA LEU A 291 -3.08 -5.10 -31.93
C LEU A 291 -3.35 -3.59 -31.80
N PRO A 292 -3.50 -3.05 -30.57
CA PRO A 292 -3.64 -1.61 -30.35
C PRO A 292 -2.53 -0.82 -31.04
N GLU A 293 -2.86 0.34 -31.59
CA GLU A 293 -1.90 1.17 -32.33
C GLU A 293 -0.67 1.56 -31.48
N VAL A 294 -0.90 1.81 -30.19
CA VAL A 294 0.17 2.12 -29.20
C VAL A 294 1.14 0.95 -28.93
N LEU A 295 0.82 -0.26 -29.39
CA LEU A 295 1.68 -1.43 -29.33
C LEU A 295 2.28 -1.78 -30.71
N GLY A 296 2.25 -0.87 -31.67
CA GLY A 296 2.74 -1.09 -33.02
C GLY A 296 4.20 -1.51 -33.14
N ALA A 297 5.02 -1.19 -32.12
CA ALA A 297 6.42 -1.61 -32.03
C ALA A 297 6.60 -3.14 -31.81
N LEU A 298 5.55 -3.88 -31.42
CA LEU A 298 5.55 -5.34 -31.21
C LEU A 298 5.32 -6.16 -32.48
N ARG A 299 5.55 -5.63 -33.65
CA ARG A 299 5.32 -6.33 -34.92
C ARG A 299 6.41 -7.32 -35.28
#